data_eef9cb7438c618ea9c1ac6a049f62e61
#
_entry.id   eef9cb7438c618ea9c1ac6a049f62e61
#
_cell.length_a   1.000
_cell.length_b   1.000
_cell.length_c   1.000
_cell.angle_alpha   90.00
_cell.angle_beta   90.00
_cell.angle_gamma   90.00
#
_symmetry.space_group_name_H-M   'P 1'
#
loop_
_entity.id
_entity.type
_entity.pdbx_description
1 polymer ?
#
loop_
_entity_poly.entity_id
_entity_poly.type
_entity_poly.pdbx_seq_one_letter_code
_entity_poly.pdbx_strand_id
1 'polypeptide(L)'
;QMREALLMQADAGMVGPLLVNPDGSEQRGCRRDIPTPWQIFCVALLFHKFMPDHPRFRNFNHTARPLPDENSIVQAISGACMLVTRNAMDKVGALDRKFFLHFEDLDWCRRFDAAGFKIVFAPHAVVEHTRGVCSRQRPIRVEYHKHKSLITFLRKHFTAYYPSSFMAAVYFVVAMRFFAVVLTKIFGLRKGRPAAWERLMTESTGSEP
;
A
#
# COMPACT_ATOMS: atom_id res chain seq x y z
N GLN A 1 13.83 3.98 18.19
CA GLN A 1 12.54 4.60 17.82
C GLN A 1 11.45 3.55 17.54
N MET A 2 11.55 2.68 16.50
CA MET A 2 10.51 1.67 16.20
C MET A 2 10.33 0.68 17.37
N ARG A 3 11.41 0.18 17.98
CA ARG A 3 11.33 -0.72 19.15
C ARG A 3 10.65 -0.03 20.35
N GLU A 4 10.99 1.22 20.58
CA GLU A 4 10.36 2.03 21.64
C GLU A 4 8.86 2.20 21.39
N ALA A 5 8.47 2.56 20.16
CA ALA A 5 7.05 2.67 19.79
C ALA A 5 6.26 1.37 20.03
N LEU A 6 6.87 0.19 19.77
CA LEU A 6 6.27 -1.10 20.11
C LEU A 6 6.11 -1.32 21.62
N LEU A 7 7.10 -0.90 22.41
CA LEU A 7 7.09 -1.09 23.86
C LEU A 7 6.12 -0.14 24.59
N MET A 8 5.89 1.05 24.01
CA MET A 8 4.95 2.04 24.57
C MET A 8 3.47 1.62 24.44
N GLN A 9 3.15 0.72 23.54
CA GLN A 9 1.79 0.26 23.29
C GLN A 9 1.68 -1.24 23.62
N ALA A 10 1.05 -1.59 24.74
CA ALA A 10 1.04 -2.95 25.28
C ALA A 10 0.45 -4.02 24.35
N ASP A 11 -0.53 -3.66 23.52
CA ASP A 11 -1.18 -4.54 22.55
C ASP A 11 -0.61 -4.40 21.11
N ALA A 12 0.51 -3.65 20.94
CA ALA A 12 1.15 -3.52 19.64
C ALA A 12 1.80 -4.84 19.22
N GLY A 13 1.42 -5.32 18.04
CA GLY A 13 2.04 -6.47 17.40
C GLY A 13 3.00 -6.10 16.29
N MET A 14 2.83 -4.90 15.71
CA MET A 14 3.56 -4.45 14.53
C MET A 14 3.77 -2.93 14.57
N VAL A 15 4.93 -2.47 14.08
CA VAL A 15 5.21 -1.05 13.87
C VAL A 15 5.86 -0.83 12.51
N GLY A 16 5.49 0.26 11.86
CA GLY A 16 6.12 0.77 10.64
C GLY A 16 6.63 2.19 10.79
N PRO A 17 7.74 2.53 10.12
CA PRO A 17 8.33 3.86 10.12
C PRO A 17 7.63 4.80 9.13
N LEU A 18 7.97 6.07 9.18
CA LEU A 18 7.73 7.00 8.07
C LEU A 18 8.63 6.61 6.89
N LEU A 19 8.03 6.09 5.84
CA LEU A 19 8.74 5.86 4.59
C LEU A 19 8.76 7.14 3.76
N VAL A 20 9.94 7.54 3.34
CA VAL A 20 10.12 8.72 2.47
C VAL A 20 10.67 8.32 1.10
N ASN A 21 10.30 9.08 0.09
CA ASN A 21 10.91 9.03 -1.22
C ASN A 21 12.29 9.73 -1.18
N PRO A 22 13.16 9.56 -2.21
CA PRO A 22 14.43 10.27 -2.26
C PRO A 22 14.34 11.80 -2.21
N ASP A 23 13.16 12.37 -2.52
CA ASP A 23 12.88 13.81 -2.42
C ASP A 23 12.41 14.25 -1.01
N GLY A 24 12.41 13.34 -0.04
CA GLY A 24 11.99 13.57 1.34
C GLY A 24 10.46 13.54 1.55
N SER A 25 9.66 13.45 0.51
CA SER A 25 8.20 13.39 0.64
C SER A 25 7.72 12.05 1.22
N GLU A 26 6.61 12.06 2.00
CA GLU A 26 6.00 10.83 2.50
C GLU A 26 5.63 9.90 1.35
N GLN A 27 6.04 8.66 1.45
CA GLN A 27 5.78 7.67 0.41
C GLN A 27 4.32 7.20 0.45
N ARG A 28 3.64 7.27 -0.68
CA ARG A 28 2.25 6.81 -0.81
C ARG A 28 2.12 5.33 -0.39
N GLY A 29 1.21 5.08 0.55
CA GLY A 29 0.96 3.75 1.11
C GLY A 29 1.81 3.43 2.33
N CYS A 30 2.58 4.40 2.84
CA CYS A 30 3.33 4.29 4.09
C CYS A 30 2.39 3.92 5.25
N ARG A 31 1.30 4.67 5.37
CA ARG A 31 0.20 4.46 6.32
C ARG A 31 -1.14 4.53 5.60
N ARG A 32 -2.08 3.63 5.91
CA ARG A 32 -3.34 3.52 5.17
C ARG A 32 -4.42 2.77 5.94
N ASP A 33 -5.66 2.95 5.53
CA ASP A 33 -6.76 2.10 5.92
C ASP A 33 -6.71 0.79 5.09
N ILE A 34 -7.30 -0.27 5.61
CA ILE A 34 -7.53 -1.52 4.87
C ILE A 34 -8.61 -1.25 3.81
N PRO A 35 -8.30 -1.38 2.50
CA PRO A 35 -9.26 -1.06 1.45
C PRO A 35 -10.42 -2.06 1.43
N THR A 36 -11.63 -1.54 1.55
CA THR A 36 -12.87 -2.33 1.42
C THR A 36 -13.27 -2.52 -0.05
N PRO A 37 -14.11 -3.53 -0.39
CA PRO A 37 -14.66 -3.68 -1.75
C PRO A 37 -15.34 -2.41 -2.27
N TRP A 38 -16.06 -1.68 -1.40
CA TRP A 38 -16.68 -0.42 -1.75
C TRP A 38 -15.65 0.67 -2.13
N GLN A 39 -14.61 0.83 -1.32
CA GLN A 39 -13.55 1.80 -1.61
C GLN A 39 -12.80 1.45 -2.91
N ILE A 40 -12.52 0.15 -3.15
CA ILE A 40 -11.91 -0.30 -4.41
C ILE A 40 -12.81 0.03 -5.60
N PHE A 41 -14.11 -0.22 -5.50
CA PHE A 41 -15.08 0.12 -6.52
C PHE A 41 -15.10 1.63 -6.82
N CYS A 42 -15.19 2.46 -5.79
CA CYS A 42 -15.17 3.92 -5.91
C CYS A 42 -13.85 4.46 -6.50
N VAL A 43 -12.72 3.91 -6.07
CA VAL A 43 -11.40 4.31 -6.60
C VAL A 43 -11.24 3.90 -8.06
N ALA A 44 -11.71 2.71 -8.44
CA ALA A 44 -11.61 2.22 -9.81
C ALA A 44 -12.50 3.03 -10.77
N LEU A 45 -13.67 3.49 -10.33
CA LEU A 45 -14.58 4.38 -11.07
C LEU A 45 -14.25 5.88 -10.90
N LEU A 46 -13.15 6.20 -10.23
CA LEU A 46 -12.66 7.57 -10.02
C LEU A 46 -13.60 8.48 -9.18
N PHE A 47 -14.59 7.94 -8.46
CA PHE A 47 -15.50 8.74 -7.61
C PHE A 47 -14.76 9.58 -6.58
N HIS A 48 -13.62 9.12 -6.06
CA HIS A 48 -12.76 9.88 -5.15
C HIS A 48 -12.21 11.18 -5.75
N LYS A 49 -12.22 11.34 -7.08
CA LYS A 49 -11.81 12.59 -7.75
C LYS A 49 -12.93 13.62 -7.83
N PHE A 50 -14.18 13.15 -7.91
CA PHE A 50 -15.35 14.02 -8.01
C PHE A 50 -15.84 14.49 -6.63
N MET A 51 -15.62 13.67 -5.59
CA MET A 51 -16.04 13.94 -4.21
C MET A 51 -14.93 13.57 -3.22
N PRO A 52 -13.79 14.30 -3.20
CA PRO A 52 -12.61 13.92 -2.41
C PRO A 52 -12.86 13.92 -0.90
N ASP A 53 -13.71 14.84 -0.41
CA ASP A 53 -13.98 15.04 1.01
C ASP A 53 -15.12 14.17 1.55
N HIS A 54 -15.87 13.50 0.66
CA HIS A 54 -17.00 12.69 1.07
C HIS A 54 -16.52 11.39 1.76
N PRO A 55 -16.95 11.08 3.00
CA PRO A 55 -16.45 9.94 3.78
C PRO A 55 -16.52 8.58 3.07
N ARG A 56 -17.57 8.35 2.25
CA ARG A 56 -17.77 7.10 1.51
C ARG A 56 -16.87 6.94 0.29
N PHE A 57 -16.29 8.03 -0.25
CA PHE A 57 -15.44 8.04 -1.45
C PHE A 57 -13.99 8.35 -1.14
N ARG A 58 -13.68 8.64 0.14
CA ARG A 58 -12.34 9.01 0.58
C ARG A 58 -11.31 7.94 0.26
N ASN A 59 -10.13 8.39 -0.15
CA ASN A 59 -9.00 7.50 -0.41
C ASN A 59 -8.53 6.82 0.89
N PHE A 60 -8.20 5.54 0.78
CA PHE A 60 -7.67 4.75 1.89
C PHE A 60 -6.20 5.06 2.22
N ASN A 61 -5.45 5.77 1.37
CA ASN A 61 -4.09 6.22 1.69
C ASN A 61 -4.13 7.50 2.52
N HIS A 62 -3.35 7.54 3.59
CA HIS A 62 -3.30 8.67 4.51
C HIS A 62 -2.28 9.75 4.11
N THR A 63 -1.52 9.55 3.05
CA THR A 63 -0.48 10.49 2.58
C THR A 63 -1.00 11.92 2.30
N ALA A 64 -2.30 12.07 2.04
CA ALA A 64 -2.93 13.40 1.90
C ALA A 64 -3.34 14.03 3.24
N ARG A 65 -3.22 13.30 4.37
CA ARG A 65 -3.55 13.81 5.71
C ARG A 65 -2.27 14.33 6.36
N PRO A 66 -2.36 15.32 7.26
CA PRO A 66 -1.20 15.77 8.03
C PRO A 66 -0.45 14.59 8.67
N LEU A 67 0.87 14.70 8.72
CA LEU A 67 1.69 13.73 9.43
C LEU A 67 1.39 13.86 10.92
N PRO A 68 1.13 12.77 11.67
CA PRO A 68 0.96 12.86 13.11
C PRO A 68 2.29 13.19 13.79
N ASP A 69 2.22 14.00 14.83
CA ASP A 69 3.41 14.38 15.63
C ASP A 69 3.88 13.26 16.55
N GLU A 70 3.00 12.29 16.86
CA GLU A 70 3.29 11.17 17.76
C GLU A 70 2.95 9.83 17.12
N ASN A 71 3.40 8.75 17.78
CA ASN A 71 3.04 7.39 17.39
C ASN A 71 1.52 7.24 17.32
N SER A 72 1.01 6.68 16.25
CA SER A 72 -0.43 6.55 16.03
C SER A 72 -0.83 5.14 15.59
N ILE A 73 -2.01 4.72 16.02
CA ILE A 73 -2.59 3.44 15.58
C ILE A 73 -3.16 3.62 14.17
N VAL A 74 -2.77 2.72 13.28
CA VAL A 74 -3.24 2.69 11.88
C VAL A 74 -3.75 1.30 11.54
N GLN A 75 -4.58 1.18 10.48
CA GLN A 75 -5.05 -0.13 10.06
C GLN A 75 -4.00 -0.91 9.28
N ALA A 76 -3.11 -0.23 8.56
CA ALA A 76 -2.05 -0.88 7.81
C ALA A 76 -0.86 0.05 7.54
N ILE A 77 0.32 -0.55 7.48
CA ILE A 77 1.59 0.05 7.10
C ILE A 77 2.14 -0.64 5.86
N SER A 78 3.18 -0.08 5.27
CA SER A 78 3.83 -0.66 4.08
C SER A 78 4.74 -1.84 4.44
N GLY A 79 4.72 -2.88 3.61
CA GLY A 79 5.63 -4.03 3.70
C GLY A 79 7.10 -3.72 3.43
N ALA A 80 7.44 -2.47 3.04
CA ALA A 80 8.83 -2.09 2.78
C ALA A 80 9.69 -2.08 4.05
N CYS A 81 9.08 -1.76 5.21
CA CYS A 81 9.74 -1.85 6.50
C CYS A 81 8.71 -2.10 7.62
N MET A 82 8.81 -3.24 8.27
CA MET A 82 7.93 -3.66 9.36
C MET A 82 8.76 -4.28 10.47
N LEU A 83 8.54 -3.86 11.72
CA LEU A 83 9.06 -4.53 12.89
C LEU A 83 7.89 -5.19 13.62
N VAL A 84 8.03 -6.47 13.96
CA VAL A 84 6.96 -7.31 14.48
C VAL A 84 7.40 -7.94 15.79
N THR A 85 6.50 -8.03 16.78
CA THR A 85 6.79 -8.75 18.01
C THR A 85 6.77 -10.26 17.77
N ARG A 86 7.63 -10.99 18.46
CA ARG A 86 7.69 -12.46 18.37
C ARG A 86 6.35 -13.11 18.75
N ASN A 87 5.74 -12.66 19.83
CA ASN A 87 4.44 -13.16 20.27
C ASN A 87 3.34 -12.99 19.22
N ALA A 88 3.28 -11.82 18.57
CA ALA A 88 2.30 -11.58 17.51
C ALA A 88 2.58 -12.45 16.27
N MET A 89 3.85 -12.60 15.89
CA MET A 89 4.24 -13.45 14.77
C MET A 89 3.90 -14.93 15.02
N ASP A 90 4.13 -15.43 16.22
CA ASP A 90 3.82 -16.83 16.59
C ASP A 90 2.31 -17.10 16.57
N LYS A 91 1.46 -16.10 16.94
CA LYS A 91 0.00 -16.21 16.89
C LYS A 91 -0.59 -16.06 15.49
N VAL A 92 -0.09 -15.11 14.72
CA VAL A 92 -0.65 -14.73 13.40
C VAL A 92 -0.03 -15.54 12.26
N GLY A 93 1.20 -15.99 12.44
CA GLY A 93 1.98 -16.66 11.41
C GLY A 93 2.64 -15.69 10.43
N ALA A 94 3.42 -16.24 9.49
CA ALA A 94 4.14 -15.51 8.48
C ALA A 94 3.22 -14.92 7.37
N LEU A 95 3.82 -14.22 6.41
CA LEU A 95 3.16 -13.75 5.19
C LEU A 95 2.53 -14.92 4.40
N ASP A 96 1.33 -14.70 3.85
CA ASP A 96 0.62 -15.73 3.08
C ASP A 96 1.24 -15.85 1.66
N ARG A 97 1.75 -17.02 1.33
CA ARG A 97 2.39 -17.35 0.05
C ARG A 97 1.47 -17.18 -1.19
N LYS A 98 0.16 -17.03 -1.00
CA LYS A 98 -0.78 -16.74 -2.08
C LYS A 98 -0.57 -15.35 -2.68
N PHE A 99 0.08 -14.44 -1.95
CA PHE A 99 0.44 -13.10 -2.41
C PHE A 99 1.88 -13.09 -2.90
N PHE A 100 2.07 -13.12 -4.20
CA PHE A 100 3.41 -13.04 -4.78
C PHE A 100 3.98 -11.61 -4.76
N LEU A 101 3.11 -10.62 -4.93
CA LEU A 101 3.52 -9.21 -5.00
C LEU A 101 2.32 -8.32 -4.72
N HIS A 102 2.47 -7.36 -3.79
CA HIS A 102 1.44 -6.47 -3.25
C HIS A 102 0.30 -7.19 -2.52
N PHE A 103 -0.32 -6.51 -1.59
CA PHE A 103 -1.38 -6.98 -0.69
C PHE A 103 -0.94 -8.02 0.36
N GLU A 104 0.28 -8.54 0.32
CA GLU A 104 0.85 -9.36 1.39
C GLU A 104 0.91 -8.61 2.70
N ASP A 105 1.29 -7.32 2.64
CA ASP A 105 1.35 -6.41 3.78
C ASP A 105 -0.05 -6.12 4.36
N LEU A 106 -1.03 -5.83 3.50
CA LEU A 106 -2.41 -5.60 3.91
C LEU A 106 -3.07 -6.85 4.50
N ASP A 107 -2.81 -8.02 3.92
CA ASP A 107 -3.27 -9.29 4.45
C ASP A 107 -2.71 -9.53 5.85
N TRP A 108 -1.42 -9.25 6.02
CA TRP A 108 -0.75 -9.45 7.30
C TRP A 108 -1.27 -8.48 8.36
N CYS A 109 -1.37 -7.19 8.03
CA CYS A 109 -1.95 -6.18 8.91
C CYS A 109 -3.37 -6.57 9.36
N ARG A 110 -4.23 -7.02 8.42
CA ARG A 110 -5.59 -7.44 8.75
C ARG A 110 -5.63 -8.67 9.65
N ARG A 111 -4.70 -9.62 9.48
CA ARG A 111 -4.62 -10.79 10.37
C ARG A 111 -4.14 -10.41 11.77
N PHE A 112 -3.24 -9.42 11.88
CA PHE A 112 -2.82 -8.87 13.18
C PHE A 112 -3.99 -8.22 13.90
N ASP A 113 -4.74 -7.36 13.23
CA ASP A 113 -5.94 -6.73 13.77
C ASP A 113 -6.99 -7.76 14.21
N ALA A 114 -7.26 -8.76 13.38
CA ALA A 114 -8.17 -9.86 13.70
C ALA A 114 -7.71 -10.72 14.92
N ALA A 115 -6.41 -10.76 15.18
CA ALA A 115 -5.85 -11.43 16.37
C ALA A 115 -5.78 -10.52 17.61
N GLY A 116 -6.29 -9.29 17.54
CA GLY A 116 -6.35 -8.32 18.62
C GLY A 116 -5.08 -7.46 18.78
N PHE A 117 -4.12 -7.55 17.86
CA PHE A 117 -2.91 -6.73 17.89
C PHE A 117 -3.10 -5.39 17.19
N LYS A 118 -2.54 -4.33 17.77
CA LYS A 118 -2.48 -3.00 17.14
C LYS A 118 -1.28 -2.88 16.22
N ILE A 119 -1.47 -2.06 15.19
CA ILE A 119 -0.44 -1.67 14.23
C ILE A 119 -0.10 -0.22 14.49
N VAL A 120 1.15 0.06 14.81
CA VAL A 120 1.64 1.38 15.16
C VAL A 120 2.38 2.00 13.98
N PHE A 121 2.10 3.24 13.69
CA PHE A 121 2.90 4.09 12.81
C PHE A 121 3.79 4.98 13.67
N ALA A 122 5.10 4.94 13.43
CA ALA A 122 6.12 5.71 14.15
C ALA A 122 6.68 6.83 13.25
N PRO A 123 6.15 8.07 13.32
CA PRO A 123 6.51 9.15 12.40
C PRO A 123 7.97 9.61 12.54
N HIS A 124 8.56 9.49 13.72
CA HIS A 124 9.94 9.90 13.98
C HIS A 124 10.97 8.87 13.49
N ALA A 125 10.57 7.62 13.26
CA ALA A 125 11.42 6.62 12.64
C ALA A 125 11.36 6.78 11.11
N VAL A 126 12.33 7.45 10.53
CA VAL A 126 12.34 7.75 9.08
C VAL A 126 13.20 6.74 8.34
N VAL A 127 12.66 6.17 7.25
CA VAL A 127 13.35 5.22 6.38
C VAL A 127 13.16 5.66 4.93
N GLU A 128 14.25 5.91 4.22
CA GLU A 128 14.21 6.14 2.77
C GLU A 128 14.01 4.82 2.03
N HIS A 129 13.04 4.80 1.11
CA HIS A 129 12.73 3.63 0.30
C HIS A 129 12.54 3.99 -1.17
N THR A 130 13.46 3.57 -2.02
CA THR A 130 13.37 3.77 -3.47
C THR A 130 12.40 2.77 -4.11
N ARG A 131 11.22 3.26 -4.51
CA ARG A 131 10.17 2.41 -5.10
C ARG A 131 10.50 1.98 -6.51
N GLY A 132 10.05 0.78 -6.84
CA GLY A 132 9.93 0.36 -8.23
C GLY A 132 11.22 -0.18 -8.87
N VAL A 133 12.34 -0.24 -8.16
CA VAL A 133 13.62 -0.75 -8.69
C VAL A 133 13.45 -2.14 -9.31
N CYS A 134 12.83 -3.08 -8.59
CA CYS A 134 12.60 -4.44 -9.08
C CYS A 134 11.45 -4.56 -10.10
N SER A 135 10.54 -3.58 -10.16
CA SER A 135 9.31 -3.66 -10.96
C SER A 135 9.41 -3.04 -12.35
N ARG A 136 10.46 -2.24 -12.62
CA ARG A 136 10.64 -1.51 -13.90
C ARG A 136 10.85 -2.42 -15.09
N GLN A 137 11.54 -3.54 -14.91
CA GLN A 137 11.89 -4.43 -16.03
C GLN A 137 10.68 -5.20 -16.60
N ARG A 138 9.63 -5.41 -15.83
CA ARG A 138 8.45 -6.21 -16.25
C ARG A 138 7.13 -5.56 -15.82
N PRO A 139 6.80 -4.38 -16.32
CA PRO A 139 5.69 -3.57 -15.82
C PRO A 139 4.30 -4.23 -15.96
N ILE A 140 4.07 -5.00 -17.03
CA ILE A 140 2.78 -5.70 -17.23
C ILE A 140 2.65 -6.86 -16.23
N ARG A 141 3.74 -7.63 -16.01
CA ARG A 141 3.73 -8.73 -15.04
C ARG A 141 3.46 -8.23 -13.62
N VAL A 142 4.02 -7.09 -13.26
CA VAL A 142 3.75 -6.43 -11.96
C VAL A 142 2.28 -6.05 -11.84
N GLU A 143 1.68 -5.45 -12.87
CA GLU A 143 0.25 -5.12 -12.84
C GLU A 143 -0.63 -6.38 -12.77
N TYR A 144 -0.28 -7.45 -13.46
CA TYR A 144 -0.99 -8.73 -13.36
C TYR A 144 -1.00 -9.24 -11.91
N HIS A 145 0.18 -9.34 -11.28
CA HIS A 145 0.28 -9.81 -9.89
C HIS A 145 -0.44 -8.90 -8.91
N LYS A 146 -0.35 -7.58 -9.09
CA LYS A 146 -1.07 -6.60 -8.27
C LYS A 146 -2.58 -6.77 -8.32
N HIS A 147 -3.16 -6.94 -9.51
CA HIS A 147 -4.60 -7.14 -9.66
C HIS A 147 -5.04 -8.53 -9.18
N LYS A 148 -4.22 -9.57 -9.44
CA LYS A 148 -4.45 -10.91 -8.91
C LYS A 148 -4.43 -10.90 -7.37
N SER A 149 -3.44 -10.27 -6.76
CA SER A 149 -3.33 -10.14 -5.30
C SER A 149 -4.50 -9.37 -4.71
N LEU A 150 -4.96 -8.30 -5.36
CA LEU A 150 -6.17 -7.57 -4.96
C LEU A 150 -7.40 -8.48 -4.93
N ILE A 151 -7.65 -9.26 -6.00
CA ILE A 151 -8.78 -10.18 -6.05
C ILE A 151 -8.65 -11.26 -4.97
N THR A 152 -7.45 -11.80 -4.75
CA THR A 152 -7.17 -12.79 -3.69
C THR A 152 -7.48 -12.20 -2.31
N PHE A 153 -7.05 -10.98 -2.06
CA PHE A 153 -7.30 -10.25 -0.81
C PHE A 153 -8.80 -10.02 -0.56
N LEU A 154 -9.51 -9.53 -1.58
CA LEU A 154 -10.96 -9.31 -1.49
C LEU A 154 -11.73 -10.61 -1.24
N ARG A 155 -11.35 -11.69 -1.94
CA ARG A 155 -11.96 -13.01 -1.74
C ARG A 155 -11.73 -13.54 -0.32
N LYS A 156 -10.49 -13.44 0.17
CA LYS A 156 -10.11 -13.96 1.49
C LYS A 156 -10.83 -13.24 2.63
N HIS A 157 -10.99 -11.91 2.53
CA HIS A 157 -11.39 -11.11 3.68
C HIS A 157 -12.81 -10.54 3.61
N PHE A 158 -13.46 -10.51 2.45
CA PHE A 158 -14.71 -9.76 2.29
C PHE A 158 -15.88 -10.53 1.68
N THR A 159 -15.66 -11.70 1.08
CA THR A 159 -16.74 -12.44 0.42
C THR A 159 -17.90 -12.77 1.34
N ALA A 160 -17.63 -13.01 2.64
CA ALA A 160 -18.68 -13.30 3.62
C ALA A 160 -19.52 -12.06 4.03
N TYR A 161 -19.05 -10.85 3.75
CA TYR A 161 -19.65 -9.60 4.22
C TYR A 161 -20.39 -8.81 3.15
N TYR A 162 -20.25 -9.20 1.88
CA TYR A 162 -20.83 -8.48 0.75
C TYR A 162 -21.65 -9.42 -0.15
N PRO A 163 -22.78 -8.95 -0.73
CA PRO A 163 -23.54 -9.74 -1.69
C PRO A 163 -22.70 -10.20 -2.87
N SER A 164 -22.91 -11.42 -3.34
CA SER A 164 -22.15 -12.01 -4.45
C SER A 164 -22.24 -11.19 -5.73
N SER A 165 -23.41 -10.60 -6.02
CA SER A 165 -23.63 -9.71 -7.16
C SER A 165 -22.77 -8.46 -7.11
N PHE A 166 -22.64 -7.83 -5.92
CA PHE A 166 -21.77 -6.69 -5.74
C PHE A 166 -20.28 -7.07 -5.87
N MET A 167 -19.88 -8.20 -5.28
CA MET A 167 -18.50 -8.70 -5.44
C MET A 167 -18.17 -9.00 -6.90
N ALA A 168 -19.12 -9.55 -7.68
CA ALA A 168 -18.95 -9.76 -9.12
C ALA A 168 -18.71 -8.43 -9.86
N ALA A 169 -19.49 -7.38 -9.53
CA ALA A 169 -19.29 -6.04 -10.10
C ALA A 169 -17.89 -5.46 -9.73
N VAL A 170 -17.45 -5.62 -8.48
CA VAL A 170 -16.10 -5.20 -8.05
C VAL A 170 -15.02 -5.93 -8.86
N TYR A 171 -15.12 -7.25 -9.02
CA TYR A 171 -14.15 -8.03 -9.80
C TYR A 171 -14.14 -7.61 -11.26
N PHE A 172 -15.30 -7.36 -11.84
CA PHE A 172 -15.41 -6.86 -13.22
C PHE A 172 -14.71 -5.51 -13.39
N VAL A 173 -14.95 -4.55 -12.49
CA VAL A 173 -14.31 -3.23 -12.51
C VAL A 173 -12.80 -3.35 -12.32
N VAL A 174 -12.32 -4.23 -11.45
CA VAL A 174 -10.88 -4.52 -11.26
C VAL A 174 -10.27 -5.09 -12.53
N ALA A 175 -10.97 -6.01 -13.23
CA ALA A 175 -10.52 -6.56 -14.50
C ALA A 175 -10.46 -5.49 -15.59
N MET A 176 -11.51 -4.69 -15.75
CA MET A 176 -11.54 -3.58 -16.71
C MET A 176 -10.39 -2.58 -16.47
N ARG A 177 -10.12 -2.26 -15.20
CA ARG A 177 -8.99 -1.42 -14.83
C ARG A 177 -7.64 -2.05 -15.21
N PHE A 178 -7.48 -3.36 -15.02
CA PHE A 178 -6.26 -4.07 -15.45
C PHE A 178 -6.04 -3.90 -16.95
N PHE A 179 -7.05 -4.17 -17.78
CA PHE A 179 -6.95 -4.00 -19.23
C PHE A 179 -6.64 -2.56 -19.63
N ALA A 180 -7.32 -1.58 -19.03
CA ALA A 180 -7.05 -0.16 -19.29
C ALA A 180 -5.59 0.21 -18.96
N VAL A 181 -5.05 -0.25 -17.82
CA VAL A 181 -3.64 0.01 -17.43
C VAL A 181 -2.67 -0.70 -18.38
N VAL A 182 -2.94 -1.92 -18.80
CA VAL A 182 -2.10 -2.66 -19.77
C VAL A 182 -2.08 -1.94 -21.10
N LEU A 183 -3.23 -1.53 -21.62
CA LEU A 183 -3.32 -0.78 -22.87
C LEU A 183 -2.52 0.54 -22.82
N THR A 184 -2.65 1.31 -21.73
CA THR A 184 -1.87 2.55 -21.56
C THR A 184 -0.35 2.30 -21.53
N LYS A 185 0.09 1.14 -21.00
CA LYS A 185 1.51 0.76 -20.99
C LYS A 185 2.00 0.27 -22.37
N ILE A 186 1.17 -0.48 -23.11
CA ILE A 186 1.51 -0.97 -24.46
C ILE A 186 1.61 0.20 -25.44
N PHE A 187 0.64 1.11 -25.44
CA PHE A 187 0.60 2.24 -26.37
C PHE A 187 1.44 3.45 -25.93
N GLY A 188 2.22 3.33 -24.84
CA GLY A 188 3.08 4.41 -24.36
C GLY A 188 2.33 5.68 -23.90
N LEU A 189 1.00 5.59 -23.71
CA LEU A 189 0.13 6.70 -23.35
C LEU A 189 0.41 7.29 -21.94
N ARG A 190 1.22 6.59 -21.15
CA ARG A 190 1.80 7.08 -19.89
C ARG A 190 3.32 7.19 -20.05
N LYS A 191 3.82 8.30 -20.57
CA LYS A 191 5.19 8.72 -20.31
C LYS A 191 5.36 8.84 -18.80
N GLY A 192 6.07 7.91 -18.16
CA GLY A 192 6.46 8.04 -16.77
C GLY A 192 7.23 9.35 -16.63
N ARG A 193 6.88 10.19 -15.65
CA ARG A 193 7.81 11.23 -15.19
C ARG A 193 9.10 10.50 -14.82
N PRO A 194 10.26 10.90 -15.38
CA PRO A 194 11.53 10.33 -14.95
C PRO A 194 11.63 10.50 -13.44
N ALA A 195 12.04 9.46 -12.74
CA ALA A 195 12.21 9.55 -11.31
C ALA A 195 13.29 10.60 -11.01
N ALA A 196 13.18 11.30 -9.88
CA ALA A 196 14.10 12.39 -9.53
C ALA A 196 15.58 11.96 -9.60
N TRP A 197 15.90 10.70 -9.30
CA TRP A 197 17.27 10.18 -9.40
C TRP A 197 17.77 10.03 -10.84
N GLU A 198 16.91 9.82 -11.86
CA GLU A 198 17.32 9.81 -13.28
C GLU A 198 17.77 11.21 -13.74
N ARG A 199 17.18 12.26 -13.17
CA ARG A 199 17.63 13.65 -13.38
C ARG A 199 19.00 13.89 -12.73
N LEU A 200 19.21 13.41 -11.51
CA LEU A 200 20.49 13.55 -10.81
C LEU A 200 21.62 12.81 -11.51
N MET A 201 21.37 11.65 -12.11
CA MET A 201 22.39 10.90 -12.86
C MET A 201 22.75 11.58 -14.20
N THR A 202 21.80 12.27 -14.85
CA THR A 202 22.09 13.05 -16.06
C THR A 202 22.80 14.38 -15.77
N GLU A 203 22.57 14.96 -14.60
CA GLU A 203 23.28 16.17 -14.17
C GLU A 203 24.71 15.88 -13.69
N SER A 204 24.99 14.70 -13.12
CA SER A 204 26.33 14.33 -12.66
C SER A 204 27.29 13.91 -13.80
N THR A 205 26.80 13.61 -14.98
CA THR A 205 27.63 13.26 -16.15
C THR A 205 27.92 14.47 -17.07
N GLY A 206 27.43 15.65 -16.71
CA GLY A 206 27.59 16.90 -17.48
C GLY A 206 28.62 17.89 -16.95
N SER A 207 29.40 17.53 -15.92
CA SER A 207 30.45 18.40 -15.37
C SER A 207 31.82 17.70 -15.37
N GLU A 208 32.42 17.60 -16.54
CA GLU A 208 33.88 17.61 -16.69
C GLU A 208 34.25 18.55 -17.84
N PRO A 209 35.21 19.45 -17.59
CA PRO A 209 35.70 20.43 -18.56
C PRO A 209 36.58 19.83 -19.63
#